data_270b4eac601b38e1ceaa3be79b0da778
#
_entry.id   270b4eac601b38e1ceaa3be79b0da778
#
_cell.length_a   1.000
_cell.length_b   1.000
_cell.length_c   1.000
_cell.angle_alpha   90.00
_cell.angle_beta   90.00
_cell.angle_gamma   90.00
#
_symmetry.space_group_name_H-M   'P 1'
#
loop_
_entity.id
_entity.type
_entity.pdbx_description
1 polymer ?
#
loop_
_entity_poly.entity_id
_entity_poly.type
_entity_poly.pdbx_seq_one_letter_code
_entity_poly.pdbx_strand_id
1 'polypeptide(L)'
;MSYRYDALLSPIKIGDAVIKNRTMYPNASPHFLQGPETYPADSFMTFMGGLARNGAAIITLAEWSNPGQRSAPVEDAKRMQNFDYTDPGTYNYFTQMADDVHFYGSKLLVNTDIKYPDGYSFDGKAFGPPGMAGKPVKMLPKEMMPEVIETFLQKLQLFKDFGYDGVAMRVEMLLYPNLRTDEYGGPMENRVRFLHETLEAVKKRFGKSFIVELCVAGEQPNGYVGGAKGYTLEDTIEFAKCIEDVADILQLRECDMTKSHPTGFTFQKGEHETIRYSQAIKAAGCKILTEPVGGFQDPEEINAYIKEGKCDMIGMARAFMCDPEYGKKLYEGRGEDVVPCLWCNKCHGTMSAPYMTFCSVNPIQGIAHKVGKMVD
;
A
#
# COMPACT_ATOMS: atom_id res chain seq x y z
N MET A 1 -24.57 -20.21 -9.03
CA MET A 1 -23.39 -21.08 -9.16
C MET A 1 -22.46 -20.79 -8.00
N SER A 2 -22.02 -21.80 -7.25
CA SER A 2 -20.98 -21.60 -6.23
C SER A 2 -19.63 -21.63 -6.93
N TYR A 3 -18.81 -20.61 -6.75
CA TYR A 3 -17.43 -20.63 -7.25
C TYR A 3 -16.60 -21.56 -6.38
N ARG A 4 -15.58 -22.23 -6.96
CA ARG A 4 -14.62 -23.06 -6.21
C ARG A 4 -13.94 -22.25 -5.09
N TYR A 5 -13.66 -20.96 -5.34
CA TYR A 5 -13.04 -20.02 -4.39
C TYR A 5 -14.07 -19.02 -3.88
N ASP A 6 -15.19 -19.50 -3.34
CA ASP A 6 -16.37 -18.71 -2.99
C ASP A 6 -16.10 -17.63 -1.94
N ALA A 7 -15.26 -17.89 -0.94
CA ALA A 7 -14.89 -16.92 0.08
C ALA A 7 -13.99 -15.82 -0.50
N LEU A 8 -12.96 -16.20 -1.27
CA LEU A 8 -12.02 -15.26 -1.90
C LEU A 8 -12.72 -14.37 -2.93
N LEU A 9 -13.64 -14.92 -3.71
CA LEU A 9 -14.38 -14.22 -4.76
C LEU A 9 -15.65 -13.51 -4.26
N SER A 10 -15.97 -13.63 -2.95
CA SER A 10 -17.13 -12.94 -2.38
C SER A 10 -16.91 -11.42 -2.29
N PRO A 11 -17.92 -10.61 -2.59
CA PRO A 11 -17.81 -9.18 -2.38
C PRO A 11 -17.71 -8.82 -0.90
N ILE A 12 -17.17 -7.64 -0.60
CA ILE A 12 -17.11 -7.07 0.74
C ILE A 12 -17.54 -5.62 0.68
N LYS A 13 -18.23 -5.15 1.73
CA LYS A 13 -18.60 -3.75 1.90
C LYS A 13 -17.56 -3.05 2.77
N ILE A 14 -17.05 -1.91 2.27
CA ILE A 14 -16.12 -1.04 2.99
C ILE A 14 -16.77 0.36 3.03
N GLY A 15 -17.19 0.81 4.22
CA GLY A 15 -18.04 1.98 4.32
C GLY A 15 -19.30 1.81 3.48
N ASP A 16 -19.51 2.66 2.48
CA ASP A 16 -20.62 2.56 1.50
C ASP A 16 -20.18 1.94 0.15
N ALA A 17 -18.90 1.66 -0.04
CA ALA A 17 -18.38 1.06 -1.25
C ALA A 17 -18.52 -0.47 -1.24
N VAL A 18 -18.91 -1.06 -2.38
CA VAL A 18 -18.90 -2.52 -2.59
C VAL A 18 -17.64 -2.88 -3.37
N ILE A 19 -16.84 -3.76 -2.80
CA ILE A 19 -15.59 -4.27 -3.37
C ILE A 19 -15.88 -5.65 -3.95
N LYS A 20 -15.48 -5.88 -5.21
CA LYS A 20 -15.90 -7.04 -6.01
C LYS A 20 -15.45 -8.41 -5.50
N ASN A 21 -14.33 -8.48 -4.77
CA ASN A 21 -13.78 -9.69 -4.16
C ASN A 21 -12.81 -9.33 -3.03
N ARG A 22 -12.05 -10.31 -2.49
CA ARG A 22 -11.17 -10.15 -1.33
C ARG A 22 -9.70 -9.97 -1.68
N THR A 23 -9.34 -9.68 -2.93
CA THR A 23 -7.95 -9.54 -3.35
C THR A 23 -7.55 -8.06 -3.45
N MET A 24 -6.34 -7.75 -3.00
CA MET A 24 -5.75 -6.43 -3.17
C MET A 24 -4.38 -6.53 -3.84
N TYR A 25 -4.09 -5.55 -4.68
CA TYR A 25 -2.73 -5.27 -5.11
C TYR A 25 -2.16 -4.17 -4.21
N PRO A 26 -1.33 -4.52 -3.21
CA PRO A 26 -0.79 -3.54 -2.27
C PRO A 26 0.19 -2.61 -2.97
N ASN A 27 0.64 -1.56 -2.27
CA ASN A 27 1.63 -0.63 -2.80
C ASN A 27 2.97 -1.34 -3.12
N ALA A 28 3.03 -1.97 -4.28
CA ALA A 28 4.21 -2.61 -4.84
C ALA A 28 4.48 -2.02 -6.22
N SER A 29 5.15 -0.91 -6.23
CA SER A 29 5.33 -0.14 -7.45
C SER A 29 6.29 -0.79 -8.44
N PRO A 30 5.88 -0.91 -9.68
CA PRO A 30 6.74 -1.41 -10.74
C PRO A 30 7.72 -0.32 -11.21
N HIS A 31 8.87 -0.23 -10.59
CA HIS A 31 9.91 0.79 -10.87
C HIS A 31 10.41 0.83 -12.33
N PHE A 32 10.01 -0.11 -13.16
CA PHE A 32 10.52 -0.34 -14.50
C PHE A 32 9.59 0.14 -15.62
N LEU A 33 8.39 0.63 -15.28
CA LEU A 33 7.36 0.93 -16.29
C LEU A 33 7.25 2.40 -16.64
N GLN A 34 8.04 3.25 -15.99
CA GLN A 34 7.96 4.69 -16.14
C GLN A 34 9.30 5.26 -16.63
N GLY A 35 9.24 6.11 -17.63
CA GLY A 35 10.35 6.91 -18.11
C GLY A 35 10.48 8.25 -17.37
N PRO A 36 11.13 9.24 -18.02
CA PRO A 36 11.29 10.58 -17.45
C PRO A 36 10.02 11.45 -17.48
N GLU A 37 8.93 10.94 -18.06
CA GLU A 37 7.67 11.66 -18.19
C GLU A 37 7.08 11.97 -16.80
N THR A 38 6.43 13.13 -16.69
CA THR A 38 5.78 13.57 -15.45
C THR A 38 4.33 13.06 -15.32
N TYR A 39 3.90 12.19 -16.21
CA TYR A 39 2.59 11.56 -16.29
C TYR A 39 2.73 10.04 -16.48
N PRO A 40 1.73 9.22 -16.17
CA PRO A 40 1.77 7.78 -16.37
C PRO A 40 2.01 7.42 -17.85
N ALA A 41 3.10 6.69 -18.12
CA ALA A 41 3.37 6.18 -19.48
C ALA A 41 2.41 5.04 -19.84
N ASP A 42 2.24 4.76 -21.15
CA ASP A 42 1.35 3.68 -21.66
C ASP A 42 1.63 2.33 -21.00
N SER A 43 2.90 2.00 -20.76
CA SER A 43 3.29 0.76 -20.09
C SER A 43 2.81 0.71 -18.65
N PHE A 44 2.80 1.84 -17.96
CA PHE A 44 2.34 1.95 -16.59
C PHE A 44 0.81 1.87 -16.51
N MET A 45 0.10 2.64 -17.35
CA MET A 45 -1.37 2.61 -17.44
C MET A 45 -1.87 1.21 -17.80
N THR A 46 -1.26 0.56 -18.81
CA THR A 46 -1.60 -0.81 -19.22
C THR A 46 -1.37 -1.81 -18.07
N PHE A 47 -0.32 -1.63 -17.28
CA PHE A 47 -0.08 -2.47 -16.12
C PHE A 47 -1.18 -2.30 -15.07
N MET A 48 -1.57 -1.07 -14.74
CA MET A 48 -2.60 -0.79 -13.75
C MET A 48 -3.98 -1.33 -14.19
N GLY A 49 -4.38 -1.05 -15.42
CA GLY A 49 -5.59 -1.63 -16.02
C GLY A 49 -5.53 -3.16 -16.11
N GLY A 50 -4.34 -3.70 -16.38
CA GLY A 50 -4.07 -5.14 -16.40
C GLY A 50 -4.29 -5.82 -15.05
N LEU A 51 -3.88 -5.19 -13.95
CA LEU A 51 -4.14 -5.69 -12.58
C LEU A 51 -5.66 -5.74 -12.31
N ALA A 52 -6.39 -4.69 -12.69
CA ALA A 52 -7.84 -4.62 -12.52
C ALA A 52 -8.56 -5.70 -13.35
N ARG A 53 -8.17 -5.85 -14.63
CA ARG A 53 -8.65 -6.91 -15.52
C ARG A 53 -8.35 -8.31 -14.96
N ASN A 54 -7.19 -8.46 -14.35
CA ASN A 54 -6.73 -9.71 -13.72
C ASN A 54 -7.38 -9.96 -12.34
N GLY A 55 -8.36 -9.16 -11.94
CA GLY A 55 -9.21 -9.45 -10.79
C GLY A 55 -8.82 -8.78 -9.48
N ALA A 56 -7.73 -8.00 -9.41
CA ALA A 56 -7.45 -7.24 -8.21
C ALA A 56 -8.64 -6.31 -7.90
N ALA A 57 -9.20 -6.41 -6.70
CA ALA A 57 -10.37 -5.63 -6.33
C ALA A 57 -10.03 -4.22 -5.84
N ILE A 58 -8.92 -4.09 -5.15
CA ILE A 58 -8.33 -2.81 -4.77
C ILE A 58 -6.89 -2.79 -5.28
N ILE A 59 -6.47 -1.67 -5.82
CA ILE A 59 -5.11 -1.44 -6.30
C ILE A 59 -4.58 -0.20 -5.61
N THR A 60 -3.45 -0.32 -4.92
CA THR A 60 -2.81 0.80 -4.24
C THR A 60 -1.57 1.23 -5.01
N LEU A 61 -1.52 2.51 -5.37
CA LEU A 61 -0.43 3.13 -6.11
C LEU A 61 0.28 4.18 -5.25
N ALA A 62 1.63 4.11 -5.19
CA ALA A 62 2.40 5.14 -4.49
C ALA A 62 2.27 6.52 -5.14
N GLU A 63 2.21 7.54 -4.31
CA GLU A 63 2.48 8.91 -4.73
C GLU A 63 3.96 9.05 -5.11
N TRP A 64 4.24 9.20 -6.39
CA TRP A 64 5.61 9.32 -6.91
C TRP A 64 6.08 10.77 -7.07
N SER A 65 5.24 11.74 -6.69
CA SER A 65 5.63 13.13 -6.68
C SER A 65 6.44 13.43 -5.42
N ASN A 66 7.74 13.48 -5.53
CA ASN A 66 8.58 14.03 -4.49
C ASN A 66 9.48 15.14 -5.08
N PRO A 67 8.95 16.35 -5.25
CA PRO A 67 9.74 17.48 -5.76
C PRO A 67 10.97 17.80 -4.89
N GLY A 68 10.97 17.36 -3.62
CA GLY A 68 12.11 17.51 -2.70
C GLY A 68 13.18 16.42 -2.82
N GLN A 69 12.91 15.29 -3.48
CA GLN A 69 13.91 14.23 -3.73
C GLN A 69 14.68 14.41 -5.05
N ARG A 70 14.54 15.52 -5.73
CA ARG A 70 15.42 15.92 -6.86
C ARG A 70 16.90 16.05 -6.51
N SER A 71 17.29 15.77 -5.26
CA SER A 71 18.68 15.71 -4.84
C SER A 71 19.38 14.38 -5.16
N ALA A 72 18.66 13.38 -5.70
CA ALA A 72 19.31 12.23 -6.29
C ALA A 72 20.07 12.64 -7.55
N PRO A 73 21.28 12.08 -7.80
CA PRO A 73 22.00 12.33 -9.04
C PRO A 73 21.10 12.13 -10.25
N VAL A 74 21.26 12.93 -11.30
CA VAL A 74 20.41 12.91 -12.52
C VAL A 74 20.32 11.50 -13.14
N GLU A 75 21.32 10.65 -12.91
CA GLU A 75 21.32 9.24 -13.33
C GLU A 75 20.34 8.37 -12.53
N ASP A 76 20.08 8.69 -11.27
CA ASP A 76 19.09 7.99 -10.43
C ASP A 76 17.68 8.56 -10.63
N ALA A 77 17.56 9.85 -10.94
CA ALA A 77 16.28 10.48 -11.26
C ALA A 77 15.61 9.93 -12.52
N LYS A 78 16.39 9.37 -13.45
CA LYS A 78 15.88 8.69 -14.65
C LYS A 78 15.18 7.35 -14.37
N ARG A 79 15.25 6.85 -13.15
CA ARG A 79 14.73 5.53 -12.74
C ARG A 79 13.55 5.62 -11.79
N MET A 80 13.24 6.80 -11.26
CA MET A 80 12.12 7.01 -10.36
C MET A 80 10.96 7.64 -11.11
N GLN A 81 9.79 7.08 -10.91
CA GLN A 81 8.55 7.70 -11.34
C GLN A 81 8.48 9.07 -10.66
N ASN A 82 8.26 10.11 -11.44
CA ASN A 82 8.22 11.48 -10.98
C ASN A 82 6.99 12.16 -11.57
N PHE A 83 5.82 11.75 -11.08
CA PHE A 83 4.57 12.32 -11.54
C PHE A 83 4.41 13.75 -11.05
N ASP A 84 3.97 14.64 -11.94
CA ASP A 84 3.54 15.97 -11.58
C ASP A 84 2.01 16.05 -11.58
N TYR A 85 1.44 15.84 -10.42
CA TYR A 85 -0.01 15.89 -10.22
C TYR A 85 -0.58 17.32 -10.28
N THR A 86 0.28 18.34 -10.32
CA THR A 86 -0.13 19.77 -10.32
C THR A 86 -0.12 20.37 -11.71
N ASP A 87 0.46 19.70 -12.69
CA ASP A 87 0.45 20.14 -14.08
C ASP A 87 -0.91 19.83 -14.73
N PRO A 88 -1.69 20.83 -15.15
CA PRO A 88 -2.97 20.61 -15.84
C PRO A 88 -2.85 19.75 -17.10
N GLY A 89 -1.69 19.74 -17.77
CA GLY A 89 -1.42 18.93 -18.95
C GLY A 89 -1.36 17.42 -18.65
N THR A 90 -1.16 17.03 -17.41
CA THR A 90 -1.07 15.63 -16.99
C THR A 90 -2.39 15.08 -16.46
N TYR A 91 -3.39 15.91 -16.21
CA TYR A 91 -4.67 15.55 -15.59
C TYR A 91 -5.35 14.38 -16.31
N ASN A 92 -5.43 14.41 -17.62
CA ASN A 92 -6.12 13.38 -18.42
C ASN A 92 -5.48 12.00 -18.28
N TYR A 93 -4.17 11.91 -18.09
CA TYR A 93 -3.46 10.64 -17.92
C TYR A 93 -3.82 9.96 -16.61
N PHE A 94 -3.92 10.73 -15.52
CA PHE A 94 -4.32 10.19 -14.21
C PHE A 94 -5.79 9.78 -14.20
N THR A 95 -6.67 10.58 -14.80
CA THR A 95 -8.10 10.26 -14.91
C THR A 95 -8.29 9.00 -15.77
N GLN A 96 -7.63 8.90 -16.92
CA GLN A 96 -7.70 7.71 -17.77
C GLN A 96 -7.21 6.46 -17.04
N MET A 97 -6.13 6.54 -16.28
CA MET A 97 -5.65 5.41 -15.49
C MET A 97 -6.68 4.97 -14.44
N ALA A 98 -7.37 5.91 -13.79
CA ALA A 98 -8.44 5.58 -12.85
C ALA A 98 -9.65 4.94 -13.58
N ASP A 99 -10.03 5.47 -14.73
CA ASP A 99 -11.11 4.91 -15.57
C ASP A 99 -10.79 3.49 -16.05
N ASP A 100 -9.55 3.21 -16.46
CA ASP A 100 -9.08 1.88 -16.84
C ASP A 100 -9.21 0.87 -15.69
N VAL A 101 -8.91 1.30 -14.46
CA VAL A 101 -9.08 0.48 -13.26
C VAL A 101 -10.56 0.26 -12.95
N HIS A 102 -11.37 1.32 -13.01
CA HIS A 102 -12.81 1.28 -12.72
C HIS A 102 -13.60 0.46 -13.73
N PHE A 103 -13.17 0.45 -15.01
CA PHE A 103 -13.81 -0.34 -16.05
C PHE A 103 -13.98 -1.82 -15.65
N TYR A 104 -13.03 -2.37 -14.91
CA TYR A 104 -13.09 -3.74 -14.39
C TYR A 104 -13.69 -3.85 -12.97
N GLY A 105 -14.32 -2.79 -12.47
CA GLY A 105 -14.96 -2.76 -11.15
C GLY A 105 -13.98 -2.78 -9.97
N SER A 106 -12.72 -2.40 -10.21
CA SER A 106 -11.69 -2.28 -9.15
C SER A 106 -11.71 -0.88 -8.55
N LYS A 107 -11.10 -0.75 -7.37
CA LYS A 107 -10.88 0.51 -6.66
C LYS A 107 -9.41 0.91 -6.73
N LEU A 108 -9.14 2.20 -6.83
CA LEU A 108 -7.78 2.75 -6.89
C LEU A 108 -7.49 3.63 -5.67
N LEU A 109 -6.49 3.27 -4.88
CA LEU A 109 -6.04 4.06 -3.73
C LEU A 109 -4.70 4.72 -4.03
N VAL A 110 -4.49 5.92 -3.49
CA VAL A 110 -3.16 6.55 -3.47
C VAL A 110 -2.46 6.20 -2.17
N ASN A 111 -1.24 5.68 -2.23
CA ASN A 111 -0.37 5.58 -1.05
C ASN A 111 0.43 6.87 -0.89
N THR A 112 0.08 7.64 0.11
CA THR A 112 0.69 8.92 0.43
C THR A 112 0.73 9.14 1.94
N ASP A 113 1.58 10.06 2.39
CA ASP A 113 1.77 10.38 3.80
C ASP A 113 1.40 11.83 4.10
N ILE A 114 1.08 12.11 5.38
CA ILE A 114 0.98 13.47 5.89
C ILE A 114 2.34 14.12 5.78
N LYS A 115 2.43 15.25 5.08
CA LYS A 115 3.67 16.04 4.95
C LYS A 115 3.69 17.13 6.01
N TYR A 116 4.80 17.19 6.72
CA TYR A 116 5.06 18.27 7.68
C TYR A 116 5.83 19.41 7.01
N PRO A 117 5.70 20.65 7.49
CA PRO A 117 6.51 21.78 7.02
C PRO A 117 8.00 21.47 7.14
N ASP A 118 8.81 22.10 6.27
CA ASP A 118 10.25 21.89 6.25
C ASP A 118 10.89 22.16 7.62
N GLY A 119 11.73 21.21 8.04
CA GLY A 119 12.40 21.28 9.34
C GLY A 119 11.55 20.81 10.53
N TYR A 120 10.36 20.26 10.29
CA TYR A 120 9.52 19.70 11.33
C TYR A 120 9.24 18.20 11.10
N SER A 121 9.01 17.48 12.18
CA SER A 121 8.37 16.16 12.20
C SER A 121 7.34 16.12 13.34
N PHE A 122 6.47 15.13 13.34
CA PHE A 122 5.42 15.04 14.35
C PHE A 122 5.97 15.09 15.78
N ASP A 123 7.06 14.39 16.06
CA ASP A 123 7.62 14.22 17.40
C ASP A 123 9.05 14.74 17.57
N GLY A 124 9.57 15.47 16.60
CA GLY A 124 10.95 16.01 16.66
C GLY A 124 12.04 14.99 16.35
N LYS A 125 11.67 13.77 15.91
CA LYS A 125 12.65 12.77 15.44
C LYS A 125 12.93 12.96 13.96
N ALA A 126 14.20 12.96 13.61
CA ALA A 126 14.61 12.87 12.22
C ALA A 126 14.55 11.41 11.76
N PHE A 127 13.67 11.11 10.79
CA PHE A 127 13.65 9.83 10.13
C PHE A 127 14.48 9.88 8.85
N GLY A 128 15.41 8.95 8.72
CA GLY A 128 16.20 8.75 7.52
C GLY A 128 16.38 7.27 7.24
N PRO A 129 16.79 6.89 6.03
CA PRO A 129 17.17 5.52 5.73
C PRO A 129 18.23 5.02 6.72
N PRO A 130 18.28 3.70 6.97
CA PRO A 130 19.34 3.13 7.80
C PRO A 130 20.72 3.60 7.37
N GLY A 131 21.51 4.17 8.31
CA GLY A 131 22.85 4.69 8.04
C GLY A 131 22.93 6.14 7.59
N MET A 132 21.81 6.83 7.37
CA MET A 132 21.79 8.29 7.17
C MET A 132 21.25 8.97 8.42
N ALA A 133 22.07 9.79 9.07
CA ALA A 133 21.58 10.70 10.09
C ALA A 133 20.64 11.70 9.41
N GLY A 134 19.35 11.68 9.78
CA GLY A 134 18.40 12.68 9.30
C GLY A 134 18.84 14.08 9.70
N LYS A 135 18.46 15.11 8.91
CA LYS A 135 18.67 16.48 9.31
C LYS A 135 17.94 16.74 10.64
N PRO A 136 18.52 17.55 11.55
CA PRO A 136 17.80 17.95 12.76
C PRO A 136 16.44 18.54 12.40
N VAL A 137 15.40 18.04 13.05
CA VAL A 137 14.03 18.54 12.87
C VAL A 137 13.46 18.98 14.22
N LYS A 138 12.54 19.92 14.18
CA LYS A 138 11.79 20.38 15.35
C LYS A 138 10.50 19.55 15.49
N MET A 139 10.02 19.45 16.72
CA MET A 139 8.68 18.93 16.99
C MET A 139 7.63 19.86 16.40
N LEU A 140 6.63 19.32 15.71
CA LEU A 140 5.52 20.08 15.16
C LEU A 140 4.73 20.78 16.29
N PRO A 141 4.63 22.13 16.30
CA PRO A 141 3.76 22.83 17.25
C PRO A 141 2.30 22.46 17.02
N LYS A 142 1.50 22.39 18.10
CA LYS A 142 0.07 22.06 18.00
C LYS A 142 -0.71 23.04 17.13
N GLU A 143 -0.33 24.31 17.20
CA GLU A 143 -0.94 25.40 16.44
C GLU A 143 -0.83 25.22 14.93
N MET A 144 0.16 24.46 14.48
CA MET A 144 0.36 24.13 13.06
C MET A 144 -0.40 22.88 12.59
N MET A 145 -0.89 22.05 13.51
CA MET A 145 -1.58 20.79 13.18
C MET A 145 -2.81 20.99 12.29
N PRO A 146 -3.70 21.97 12.53
CA PRO A 146 -4.85 22.21 11.66
C PRO A 146 -4.47 22.52 10.22
N GLU A 147 -3.38 23.29 9.99
CA GLU A 147 -2.89 23.60 8.66
C GLU A 147 -2.32 22.36 7.96
N VAL A 148 -1.61 21.51 8.72
CA VAL A 148 -1.08 20.23 8.20
C VAL A 148 -2.21 19.32 7.76
N ILE A 149 -3.29 19.21 8.56
CA ILE A 149 -4.50 18.44 8.19
C ILE A 149 -5.12 19.03 6.92
N GLU A 150 -5.34 20.34 6.86
CA GLU A 150 -5.95 20.98 5.69
C GLU A 150 -5.11 20.78 4.42
N THR A 151 -3.80 20.91 4.50
CA THR A 151 -2.88 20.63 3.39
C THR A 151 -3.00 19.18 2.91
N PHE A 152 -3.10 18.23 3.85
CA PHE A 152 -3.32 16.82 3.50
C PHE A 152 -4.66 16.60 2.82
N LEU A 153 -5.73 17.22 3.32
CA LEU A 153 -7.06 17.14 2.72
C LEU A 153 -7.12 17.74 1.30
N GLN A 154 -6.42 18.84 1.06
CA GLN A 154 -6.30 19.44 -0.29
C GLN A 154 -5.57 18.50 -1.24
N LYS A 155 -4.51 17.85 -0.78
CA LYS A 155 -3.82 16.82 -1.57
C LYS A 155 -4.74 15.65 -1.90
N LEU A 156 -5.50 15.13 -0.94
CA LEU A 156 -6.46 14.06 -1.18
C LEU A 156 -7.60 14.48 -2.13
N GLN A 157 -8.00 15.76 -2.09
CA GLN A 157 -8.99 16.29 -3.04
C GLN A 157 -8.50 16.15 -4.48
N LEU A 158 -7.23 16.49 -4.74
CA LEU A 158 -6.63 16.35 -6.07
C LEU A 158 -6.69 14.89 -6.56
N PHE A 159 -6.34 13.92 -5.72
CA PHE A 159 -6.45 12.51 -6.09
C PHE A 159 -7.91 12.06 -6.29
N LYS A 160 -8.83 12.57 -5.46
CA LYS A 160 -10.26 12.30 -5.67
C LYS A 160 -10.77 12.85 -7.00
N ASP A 161 -10.30 14.02 -7.41
CA ASP A 161 -10.66 14.66 -8.69
C ASP A 161 -10.13 13.85 -9.88
N PHE A 162 -9.02 13.13 -9.73
CA PHE A 162 -8.54 12.14 -10.71
C PHE A 162 -9.34 10.83 -10.71
N GLY A 163 -10.27 10.64 -9.77
CA GLY A 163 -11.08 9.43 -9.67
C GLY A 163 -10.58 8.40 -8.66
N TYR A 164 -9.59 8.73 -7.81
CA TYR A 164 -9.15 7.78 -6.79
C TYR A 164 -10.23 7.58 -5.72
N ASP A 165 -10.37 6.34 -5.25
CA ASP A 165 -11.40 5.91 -4.31
C ASP A 165 -10.98 6.00 -2.84
N GLY A 166 -9.72 6.31 -2.56
CA GLY A 166 -9.24 6.33 -1.18
C GLY A 166 -7.74 6.59 -1.06
N VAL A 167 -7.29 6.44 0.18
CA VAL A 167 -5.88 6.65 0.57
C VAL A 167 -5.36 5.46 1.33
N ALA A 168 -4.10 5.09 1.08
CA ALA A 168 -3.31 4.18 1.89
C ALA A 168 -2.15 4.93 2.54
N MET A 169 -1.87 4.67 3.81
CA MET A 169 -0.85 5.37 4.58
C MET A 169 0.04 4.41 5.35
N ARG A 170 1.34 4.67 5.35
CA ARG A 170 2.30 3.96 6.22
C ARG A 170 2.39 4.68 7.55
N VAL A 171 1.96 4.01 8.62
CA VAL A 171 1.80 4.64 9.92
C VAL A 171 2.55 3.92 11.06
N GLU A 172 3.38 2.94 10.75
CA GLU A 172 4.12 2.16 11.76
C GLU A 172 4.94 3.00 12.73
N MET A 173 5.33 4.21 12.34
CA MET A 173 6.10 5.10 13.20
C MET A 173 5.33 5.56 14.45
N LEU A 174 4.00 5.52 14.41
CA LEU A 174 3.16 5.89 15.54
C LEU A 174 3.09 4.80 16.62
N LEU A 175 3.45 3.56 16.28
CA LEU A 175 3.52 2.45 17.25
C LEU A 175 4.74 2.57 18.17
N TYR A 176 5.78 3.31 17.75
CA TYR A 176 6.93 3.58 18.59
C TYR A 176 6.65 4.69 19.60
N PRO A 177 7.27 4.64 20.80
CA PRO A 177 7.22 5.77 21.72
C PRO A 177 7.72 7.06 21.04
N ASN A 178 6.96 8.14 21.13
CA ASN A 178 7.35 9.45 20.62
C ASN A 178 8.01 10.32 21.69
N LEU A 179 8.53 11.49 21.30
CA LEU A 179 9.19 12.44 22.23
C LEU A 179 8.25 13.48 22.81
N ARG A 180 6.96 13.42 22.46
CA ARG A 180 5.97 14.42 22.91
C ARG A 180 5.62 14.23 24.38
N THR A 181 5.46 15.34 25.09
CA THR A 181 5.05 15.40 26.49
C THR A 181 3.65 16.02 26.67
N ASP A 182 3.01 16.38 25.56
CA ASP A 182 1.63 16.90 25.52
C ASP A 182 0.62 15.77 25.29
N GLU A 183 -0.64 16.12 25.00
CA GLU A 183 -1.75 15.19 24.77
C GLU A 183 -1.59 14.31 23.52
N TYR A 184 -0.52 14.46 22.76
CA TYR A 184 -0.14 13.64 21.61
C TYR A 184 1.02 12.67 21.91
N GLY A 185 1.41 12.55 23.18
CA GLY A 185 2.51 11.70 23.64
C GLY A 185 2.11 10.72 24.73
N GLY A 186 3.00 9.72 24.98
CA GLY A 186 2.79 8.73 26.05
C GLY A 186 1.98 7.51 25.60
N PRO A 187 0.76 7.26 26.12
CA PRO A 187 -0.06 6.09 25.78
C PRO A 187 -0.40 6.01 24.28
N MET A 188 -0.77 4.82 23.79
CA MET A 188 -1.06 4.61 22.37
C MET A 188 -2.16 5.56 21.85
N GLU A 189 -3.24 5.72 22.60
CA GLU A 189 -4.34 6.62 22.23
C GLU A 189 -3.89 8.06 21.98
N ASN A 190 -2.93 8.55 22.75
CA ASN A 190 -2.35 9.88 22.56
C ASN A 190 -1.41 9.92 21.34
N ARG A 191 -0.57 8.90 21.17
CA ARG A 191 0.36 8.81 20.04
C ARG A 191 -0.35 8.81 18.70
N VAL A 192 -1.53 8.21 18.62
CA VAL A 192 -2.34 8.12 17.40
C VAL A 192 -3.37 9.25 17.26
N ARG A 193 -3.56 10.07 18.27
CA ARG A 193 -4.57 11.14 18.29
C ARG A 193 -4.53 12.04 17.05
N PHE A 194 -3.35 12.50 16.66
CA PHE A 194 -3.22 13.36 15.48
C PHE A 194 -3.61 12.62 14.18
N LEU A 195 -3.26 11.34 14.06
CA LEU A 195 -3.72 10.51 12.94
C LEU A 195 -5.24 10.37 12.98
N HIS A 196 -5.82 10.06 14.14
CA HIS A 196 -7.26 9.90 14.31
C HIS A 196 -8.02 11.18 13.90
N GLU A 197 -7.62 12.34 14.42
CA GLU A 197 -8.19 13.65 14.06
C GLU A 197 -8.06 13.92 12.55
N THR A 198 -6.95 13.56 11.94
CA THR A 198 -6.75 13.69 10.49
C THR A 198 -7.70 12.79 9.71
N LEU A 199 -7.84 11.53 10.10
CA LEU A 199 -8.71 10.58 9.42
C LEU A 199 -10.21 10.89 9.63
N GLU A 200 -10.58 11.40 10.79
CA GLU A 200 -11.93 11.92 11.04
C GLU A 200 -12.24 13.08 10.07
N ALA A 201 -11.29 14.00 9.87
CA ALA A 201 -11.42 15.07 8.89
C ALA A 201 -11.51 14.55 7.45
N VAL A 202 -10.76 13.49 7.10
CA VAL A 202 -10.85 12.78 5.81
C VAL A 202 -12.27 12.22 5.63
N LYS A 203 -12.77 11.45 6.59
CA LYS A 203 -14.12 10.87 6.51
C LYS A 203 -15.21 11.92 6.45
N LYS A 204 -15.05 13.02 7.18
CA LYS A 204 -15.98 14.17 7.15
C LYS A 204 -16.02 14.84 5.77
N ARG A 205 -14.86 15.02 5.11
CA ARG A 205 -14.76 15.70 3.80
C ARG A 205 -15.19 14.80 2.64
N PHE A 206 -14.76 13.55 2.62
CA PHE A 206 -14.90 12.68 1.45
C PHE A 206 -16.00 11.62 1.60
N GLY A 207 -16.56 11.44 2.79
CA GLY A 207 -17.63 10.48 3.07
C GLY A 207 -17.10 9.06 3.33
N LYS A 208 -18.05 8.16 3.68
CA LYS A 208 -17.75 6.79 4.08
C LYS A 208 -17.29 5.88 2.93
N SER A 209 -17.57 6.25 1.70
CA SER A 209 -17.12 5.50 0.52
C SER A 209 -15.65 5.76 0.14
N PHE A 210 -15.03 6.82 0.72
CA PHE A 210 -13.60 7.07 0.55
C PHE A 210 -12.82 6.16 1.48
N ILE A 211 -12.14 5.18 0.90
CA ILE A 211 -11.47 4.10 1.61
C ILE A 211 -10.20 4.62 2.31
N VAL A 212 -10.02 4.28 3.57
CA VAL A 212 -8.80 4.56 4.34
C VAL A 212 -8.13 3.24 4.71
N GLU A 213 -6.98 3.00 4.12
CA GLU A 213 -6.10 1.86 4.41
C GLU A 213 -4.90 2.34 5.22
N LEU A 214 -4.62 1.70 6.36
CA LEU A 214 -3.42 1.94 7.16
C LEU A 214 -2.50 0.73 7.08
N CYS A 215 -1.21 0.97 6.87
CA CYS A 215 -0.22 -0.08 6.72
C CYS A 215 0.79 -0.04 7.87
N VAL A 216 0.92 -1.19 8.56
CA VAL A 216 1.88 -1.39 9.66
C VAL A 216 2.56 -2.74 9.52
N ALA A 217 3.75 -2.89 10.11
CA ALA A 217 4.25 -4.22 10.44
C ALA A 217 3.46 -4.77 11.64
N GLY A 218 3.22 -6.07 11.67
CA GLY A 218 2.46 -6.68 12.76
C GLY A 218 3.17 -6.60 14.11
N GLU A 219 4.51 -6.60 14.09
CA GLU A 219 5.38 -6.35 15.25
C GLU A 219 6.79 -5.98 14.77
N GLN A 220 7.53 -5.27 15.61
CA GLN A 220 8.96 -4.96 15.40
C GLN A 220 9.72 -4.99 16.72
N PRO A 221 9.89 -6.15 17.35
CA PRO A 221 10.47 -6.25 18.68
C PRO A 221 11.93 -5.76 18.75
N ASN A 222 12.68 -5.90 17.66
CA ASN A 222 14.09 -5.47 17.56
C ASN A 222 14.26 -3.98 17.25
N GLY A 223 13.15 -3.24 17.14
CA GLY A 223 13.18 -1.82 16.81
C GLY A 223 13.57 -1.53 15.37
N TYR A 224 13.48 -0.26 15.00
CA TYR A 224 14.02 0.25 13.74
C TYR A 224 15.53 0.44 13.90
N VAL A 225 16.29 0.33 12.82
CA VAL A 225 17.75 0.52 12.84
C VAL A 225 18.11 1.82 13.57
N GLY A 226 18.84 1.68 14.70
CA GLY A 226 19.19 2.83 15.55
C GLY A 226 18.98 2.61 17.05
N GLY A 227 18.51 1.42 17.48
CA GLY A 227 18.44 1.05 18.90
C GLY A 227 17.22 1.58 19.65
N ALA A 228 16.21 2.08 18.96
CA ALA A 228 14.92 2.39 19.58
C ALA A 228 14.24 1.09 20.05
N LYS A 229 13.61 1.13 21.24
CA LYS A 229 12.74 0.04 21.67
C LYS A 229 11.65 -0.19 20.61
N GLY A 230 11.52 -1.42 20.16
CA GLY A 230 10.49 -1.80 19.19
C GLY A 230 9.09 -1.82 19.78
N TYR A 231 8.14 -2.30 19.00
CA TYR A 231 6.77 -2.52 19.43
C TYR A 231 6.36 -3.99 19.21
N THR A 232 5.37 -4.43 19.96
CA THR A 232 4.87 -5.80 19.98
C THR A 232 3.56 -5.93 19.20
N LEU A 233 3.08 -7.17 19.05
CA LEU A 233 1.75 -7.43 18.48
C LEU A 233 0.63 -6.87 19.37
N GLU A 234 0.82 -6.85 20.70
CA GLU A 234 -0.12 -6.23 21.64
C GLU A 234 -0.25 -4.72 21.38
N ASP A 235 0.87 -4.03 21.12
CA ASP A 235 0.85 -2.61 20.72
C ASP A 235 0.09 -2.42 19.42
N THR A 236 0.22 -3.34 18.45
CA THR A 236 -0.51 -3.28 17.18
C THR A 236 -2.01 -3.52 17.37
N ILE A 237 -2.41 -4.42 18.29
CA ILE A 237 -3.81 -4.63 18.66
C ILE A 237 -4.39 -3.38 19.34
N GLU A 238 -3.63 -2.75 20.25
CA GLU A 238 -4.04 -1.49 20.89
C GLU A 238 -4.20 -0.39 19.84
N PHE A 239 -3.23 -0.26 18.92
CA PHE A 239 -3.33 0.66 17.79
C PHE A 239 -4.59 0.42 16.98
N ALA A 240 -4.88 -0.82 16.57
CA ALA A 240 -6.06 -1.17 15.79
C ALA A 240 -7.36 -0.71 16.46
N LYS A 241 -7.46 -0.89 17.79
CA LYS A 241 -8.63 -0.42 18.58
C LYS A 241 -8.77 1.11 18.60
N CYS A 242 -7.64 1.82 18.57
CA CYS A 242 -7.65 3.29 18.61
C CYS A 242 -8.07 3.93 17.28
N ILE A 243 -8.08 3.17 16.16
CA ILE A 243 -8.31 3.74 14.81
C ILE A 243 -9.46 3.07 14.05
N GLU A 244 -10.10 2.03 14.59
CA GLU A 244 -11.10 1.23 13.88
C GLU A 244 -12.42 1.97 13.54
N ASP A 245 -12.64 3.13 14.12
CA ASP A 245 -13.80 4.00 13.85
C ASP A 245 -13.54 5.01 12.72
N VAL A 246 -12.26 5.25 12.37
CA VAL A 246 -11.87 6.24 11.35
C VAL A 246 -11.09 5.63 10.16
N ALA A 247 -10.62 4.40 10.30
CA ALA A 247 -9.95 3.64 9.24
C ALA A 247 -10.75 2.40 8.84
N ASP A 248 -10.64 1.97 7.60
CA ASP A 248 -11.40 0.84 7.06
C ASP A 248 -10.59 -0.46 7.01
N ILE A 249 -9.32 -0.37 6.62
CA ILE A 249 -8.46 -1.52 6.38
C ILE A 249 -7.14 -1.35 7.14
N LEU A 250 -6.72 -2.38 7.83
CA LEU A 250 -5.37 -2.50 8.41
C LEU A 250 -4.57 -3.52 7.61
N GLN A 251 -3.66 -3.02 6.79
CA GLN A 251 -2.70 -3.82 6.05
C GLN A 251 -1.56 -4.23 7.00
N LEU A 252 -1.34 -5.53 7.08
CA LEU A 252 -0.37 -6.15 7.97
C LEU A 252 0.75 -6.77 7.16
N ARG A 253 1.98 -6.36 7.42
CA ARG A 253 3.16 -6.90 6.75
C ARG A 253 4.24 -7.31 7.75
N GLU A 254 5.15 -8.11 7.27
CA GLU A 254 6.41 -8.39 7.94
C GLU A 254 7.38 -7.23 7.71
N CYS A 255 8.12 -6.84 8.71
CA CYS A 255 9.15 -5.81 8.60
C CYS A 255 10.42 -6.20 9.40
N ASP A 256 10.67 -7.49 9.58
CA ASP A 256 11.92 -7.94 10.18
C ASP A 256 13.07 -7.74 9.20
N MET A 257 13.81 -6.66 9.40
CA MET A 257 14.99 -6.31 8.59
C MET A 257 16.09 -7.37 8.65
N THR A 258 16.07 -8.28 9.63
CA THR A 258 17.04 -9.37 9.72
C THR A 258 16.68 -10.55 8.82
N LYS A 259 15.40 -10.71 8.50
CA LYS A 259 14.85 -11.73 7.61
C LYS A 259 14.62 -11.22 6.20
N SER A 260 14.66 -9.90 5.97
CA SER A 260 14.39 -9.33 4.67
C SER A 260 15.58 -9.50 3.72
N HIS A 261 15.28 -9.70 2.45
CA HIS A 261 16.27 -9.61 1.38
C HIS A 261 16.93 -8.20 1.43
N PRO A 262 18.23 -8.04 1.05
CA PRO A 262 18.94 -6.74 1.06
C PRO A 262 18.24 -5.60 0.33
N THR A 263 17.25 -5.90 -0.50
CA THR A 263 16.42 -4.95 -1.24
C THR A 263 15.09 -4.62 -0.55
N GLY A 264 14.88 -5.02 0.72
CA GLY A 264 13.69 -4.74 1.55
C GLY A 264 12.53 -5.71 1.35
N PHE A 265 11.73 -5.85 2.36
CA PHE A 265 10.36 -6.41 2.45
C PHE A 265 9.99 -7.60 1.54
N THR A 266 10.87 -8.57 1.33
CA THR A 266 10.58 -9.74 0.51
C THR A 266 10.49 -10.98 1.37
N PHE A 267 9.31 -11.60 1.35
CA PHE A 267 9.04 -12.84 2.06
C PHE A 267 9.65 -14.03 1.33
N GLN A 268 10.09 -15.00 2.10
CA GLN A 268 10.48 -16.30 1.57
C GLN A 268 9.24 -17.15 1.27
N LYS A 269 9.42 -18.18 0.45
CA LYS A 269 8.35 -19.09 0.09
C LYS A 269 7.76 -19.77 1.33
N GLY A 270 6.43 -19.73 1.47
CA GLY A 270 5.70 -20.46 2.53
C GLY A 270 5.70 -19.76 3.90
N GLU A 271 6.28 -18.56 4.02
CA GLU A 271 6.18 -17.78 5.24
C GLU A 271 4.93 -16.90 5.17
N HIS A 272 3.90 -17.23 5.93
CA HIS A 272 2.65 -16.48 6.03
C HIS A 272 2.46 -15.92 7.45
N GLU A 273 3.54 -15.40 8.05
CA GLU A 273 3.55 -14.82 9.39
C GLU A 273 2.47 -13.74 9.58
N THR A 274 2.15 -13.03 8.53
CA THR A 274 1.17 -11.94 8.59
C THR A 274 -0.26 -12.41 8.85
N ILE A 275 -0.59 -13.68 8.58
CA ILE A 275 -1.88 -14.29 8.98
C ILE A 275 -2.00 -14.33 10.49
N ARG A 276 -0.92 -14.62 11.22
CA ARG A 276 -0.90 -14.64 12.69
C ARG A 276 -1.29 -13.28 13.28
N TYR A 277 -0.81 -12.20 12.68
CA TYR A 277 -1.16 -10.84 13.11
C TYR A 277 -2.65 -10.55 12.92
N SER A 278 -3.17 -10.88 11.73
CA SER A 278 -4.59 -10.72 11.43
C SER A 278 -5.47 -11.51 12.40
N GLN A 279 -5.14 -12.79 12.65
CA GLN A 279 -5.89 -13.64 13.59
C GLN A 279 -5.91 -13.05 15.01
N ALA A 280 -4.76 -12.54 15.50
CA ALA A 280 -4.67 -11.96 16.83
C ALA A 280 -5.52 -10.70 16.97
N ILE A 281 -5.50 -9.81 15.96
CA ILE A 281 -6.30 -8.58 15.92
C ILE A 281 -7.80 -8.93 15.92
N LYS A 282 -8.22 -9.87 15.08
CA LYS A 282 -9.62 -10.34 15.03
C LYS A 282 -10.04 -11.02 16.34
N ALA A 283 -9.18 -11.86 16.93
CA ALA A 283 -9.44 -12.51 18.23
C ALA A 283 -9.57 -11.51 19.38
N ALA A 284 -8.89 -10.36 19.30
CA ALA A 284 -9.02 -9.26 20.25
C ALA A 284 -10.31 -8.45 20.10
N GLY A 285 -11.19 -8.80 19.13
CA GLY A 285 -12.48 -8.18 18.89
C GLY A 285 -12.43 -6.87 18.11
N CYS A 286 -11.30 -6.54 17.47
CA CYS A 286 -11.20 -5.37 16.59
C CYS A 286 -12.12 -5.54 15.37
N LYS A 287 -12.75 -4.45 14.96
CA LYS A 287 -13.73 -4.41 13.86
C LYS A 287 -13.11 -3.98 12.53
N ILE A 288 -11.92 -3.39 12.55
CA ILE A 288 -11.22 -2.99 11.35
C ILE A 288 -10.96 -4.22 10.45
N LEU A 289 -11.13 -4.07 9.15
CA LEU A 289 -10.84 -5.14 8.21
C LEU A 289 -9.33 -5.37 8.13
N THR A 290 -8.92 -6.62 8.11
CA THR A 290 -7.51 -7.00 8.08
C THR A 290 -7.09 -7.50 6.71
N GLU A 291 -5.94 -7.00 6.24
CA GLU A 291 -5.30 -7.37 4.99
C GLU A 291 -3.85 -7.81 5.25
N PRO A 292 -3.59 -9.09 5.51
CA PRO A 292 -2.22 -9.59 5.54
C PRO A 292 -1.59 -9.57 4.15
N VAL A 293 -0.33 -9.13 4.08
CA VAL A 293 0.48 -9.04 2.86
C VAL A 293 1.74 -9.86 3.02
N GLY A 294 2.05 -10.70 2.03
CA GLY A 294 3.32 -11.41 1.97
C GLY A 294 3.20 -12.89 1.64
N GLY A 295 3.80 -13.27 0.53
CA GLY A 295 3.94 -14.66 0.18
C GLY A 295 2.72 -15.38 -0.40
N PHE A 296 1.56 -14.78 -0.39
CA PHE A 296 0.31 -15.39 -0.84
C PHE A 296 0.26 -15.56 -2.36
N GLN A 297 -0.06 -16.78 -2.81
CA GLN A 297 -0.25 -17.10 -4.22
C GLN A 297 -1.12 -18.33 -4.48
N ASP A 298 -1.28 -19.24 -3.52
CA ASP A 298 -2.12 -20.44 -3.66
C ASP A 298 -3.59 -20.09 -3.39
N PRO A 299 -4.49 -20.22 -4.40
CA PRO A 299 -5.89 -19.84 -4.25
C PRO A 299 -6.66 -20.68 -3.22
N GLU A 300 -6.35 -21.97 -3.07
CA GLU A 300 -7.01 -22.83 -2.08
C GLU A 300 -6.69 -22.38 -0.66
N GLU A 301 -5.41 -22.12 -0.41
CA GLU A 301 -4.95 -21.65 0.89
C GLU A 301 -5.56 -20.30 1.25
N ILE A 302 -5.52 -19.34 0.30
CA ILE A 302 -6.08 -17.99 0.50
C ILE A 302 -7.58 -18.05 0.75
N ASN A 303 -8.31 -18.86 -0.05
CA ASN A 303 -9.74 -19.05 0.14
C ASN A 303 -10.08 -19.66 1.51
N ALA A 304 -9.27 -20.62 1.99
CA ALA A 304 -9.42 -21.21 3.31
C ALA A 304 -9.20 -20.16 4.42
N TYR A 305 -8.18 -19.31 4.34
CA TYR A 305 -7.94 -18.27 5.35
C TYR A 305 -9.11 -17.30 5.48
N ILE A 306 -9.69 -16.87 4.38
CA ILE A 306 -10.86 -15.96 4.39
C ILE A 306 -12.09 -16.71 4.91
N LYS A 307 -12.34 -17.94 4.47
CA LYS A 307 -13.48 -18.77 4.88
C LYS A 307 -13.47 -19.08 6.38
N GLU A 308 -12.29 -19.29 6.93
CA GLU A 308 -12.08 -19.54 8.37
C GLU A 308 -12.09 -18.25 9.21
N GLY A 309 -12.26 -17.09 8.58
CA GLY A 309 -12.27 -15.78 9.26
C GLY A 309 -10.91 -15.37 9.82
N LYS A 310 -9.81 -15.91 9.29
CA LYS A 310 -8.44 -15.54 9.69
C LYS A 310 -8.05 -14.15 9.23
N CYS A 311 -8.61 -13.71 8.09
CA CYS A 311 -8.47 -12.37 7.55
C CYS A 311 -9.71 -12.00 6.74
N ASP A 312 -9.82 -10.73 6.35
CA ASP A 312 -10.95 -10.24 5.56
C ASP A 312 -10.61 -10.09 4.09
N MET A 313 -9.37 -9.74 3.79
CA MET A 313 -8.82 -9.56 2.45
C MET A 313 -7.36 -10.07 2.42
N ILE A 314 -6.79 -10.24 1.24
CA ILE A 314 -5.38 -10.64 1.05
C ILE A 314 -4.69 -9.70 0.08
N GLY A 315 -3.52 -9.20 0.49
CA GLY A 315 -2.64 -8.40 -0.35
C GLY A 315 -1.64 -9.26 -1.13
N MET A 316 -1.70 -9.21 -2.46
CA MET A 316 -0.89 -10.03 -3.37
C MET A 316 -0.26 -9.18 -4.47
N ALA A 317 1.03 -8.88 -4.40
CA ALA A 317 1.71 -8.19 -5.50
C ALA A 317 2.27 -9.18 -6.52
N ARG A 318 3.18 -10.05 -6.08
CA ARG A 318 3.94 -10.93 -6.99
C ARG A 318 3.10 -11.97 -7.70
N ALA A 319 2.01 -12.47 -7.10
CA ALA A 319 1.07 -13.38 -7.75
C ALA A 319 0.45 -12.72 -9.00
N PHE A 320 -0.06 -11.51 -8.86
CA PHE A 320 -0.60 -10.74 -9.99
C PHE A 320 0.45 -10.35 -11.04
N MET A 321 1.70 -10.12 -10.61
CA MET A 321 2.80 -9.83 -11.54
C MET A 321 3.21 -11.06 -12.35
N CYS A 322 3.20 -12.24 -11.73
CA CYS A 322 3.62 -13.50 -12.36
C CYS A 322 2.59 -14.02 -13.34
N ASP A 323 1.33 -13.95 -12.98
CA ASP A 323 0.23 -14.52 -13.75
C ASP A 323 -0.77 -13.43 -14.17
N PRO A 324 -0.70 -12.95 -15.43
CA PRO A 324 -1.62 -11.93 -15.94
C PRO A 324 -3.07 -12.40 -16.10
N GLU A 325 -3.35 -13.68 -15.84
CA GLU A 325 -4.69 -14.27 -15.85
C GLU A 325 -5.09 -14.87 -14.49
N TYR A 326 -4.38 -14.50 -13.40
CA TYR A 326 -4.62 -15.04 -12.06
C TYR A 326 -6.10 -15.02 -11.67
N GLY A 327 -6.74 -13.85 -11.69
CA GLY A 327 -8.14 -13.71 -11.32
C GLY A 327 -9.09 -14.42 -12.28
N LYS A 328 -8.83 -14.40 -13.60
CA LYS A 328 -9.62 -15.13 -14.59
C LYS A 328 -9.63 -16.64 -14.26
N LYS A 329 -8.47 -17.22 -13.97
CA LYS A 329 -8.34 -18.63 -13.58
C LYS A 329 -9.13 -18.94 -12.31
N LEU A 330 -9.17 -18.02 -11.34
CA LEU A 330 -9.97 -18.17 -10.14
C LEU A 330 -11.48 -18.20 -10.45
N TYR A 331 -11.97 -17.26 -11.25
CA TYR A 331 -13.39 -17.22 -11.65
C TYR A 331 -13.80 -18.45 -12.48
N GLU A 332 -12.87 -19.04 -13.21
CA GLU A 332 -13.07 -20.26 -13.98
C GLU A 332 -12.86 -21.56 -13.15
N GLY A 333 -12.46 -21.43 -11.89
CA GLY A 333 -12.19 -22.58 -11.00
C GLY A 333 -10.91 -23.34 -11.32
N ARG A 334 -9.98 -22.75 -12.06
CA ARG A 334 -8.72 -23.33 -12.56
C ARG A 334 -7.50 -22.83 -11.75
N GLY A 335 -7.58 -22.83 -10.43
CA GLY A 335 -6.47 -22.37 -9.58
C GLY A 335 -5.21 -23.21 -9.72
N GLU A 336 -5.32 -24.48 -10.12
CA GLU A 336 -4.20 -25.35 -10.46
C GLU A 336 -3.37 -24.86 -11.65
N ASP A 337 -3.95 -24.04 -12.53
CA ASP A 337 -3.28 -23.47 -13.70
C ASP A 337 -2.56 -22.14 -13.37
N VAL A 338 -2.65 -21.67 -12.14
CA VAL A 338 -1.97 -20.43 -11.71
C VAL A 338 -0.47 -20.59 -11.84
N VAL A 339 0.17 -19.62 -12.50
CA VAL A 339 1.62 -19.59 -12.64
C VAL A 339 2.26 -19.08 -11.36
N PRO A 340 2.99 -19.90 -10.61
CA PRO A 340 3.49 -19.51 -9.31
C PRO A 340 4.71 -18.58 -9.43
N CYS A 341 4.83 -17.65 -8.47
CA CYS A 341 6.02 -16.83 -8.28
C CYS A 341 7.21 -17.70 -7.85
N LEU A 342 8.36 -17.52 -8.51
CA LEU A 342 9.59 -18.22 -8.18
C LEU A 342 10.40 -17.59 -7.03
N TRP A 343 9.90 -16.51 -6.43
CA TRP A 343 10.57 -15.78 -5.33
C TRP A 343 11.97 -15.26 -5.68
N CYS A 344 12.26 -15.09 -6.95
CA CYS A 344 13.56 -14.68 -7.45
C CYS A 344 13.87 -13.18 -7.24
N ASN A 345 12.90 -12.40 -6.80
CA ASN A 345 12.96 -10.97 -6.51
C ASN A 345 13.43 -10.07 -7.68
N LYS A 346 13.47 -10.57 -8.91
CA LYS A 346 13.82 -9.75 -10.08
C LYS A 346 12.86 -8.58 -10.32
N CYS A 347 11.58 -8.74 -9.95
CA CYS A 347 10.59 -7.67 -10.05
C CYS A 347 10.84 -6.52 -9.07
N HIS A 348 11.59 -6.73 -8.00
CA HIS A 348 11.90 -5.70 -7.03
C HIS A 348 13.04 -4.78 -7.48
N GLY A 349 13.93 -5.25 -8.32
CA GLY A 349 15.12 -4.54 -8.78
C GLY A 349 16.02 -4.03 -7.65
N THR A 350 17.31 -4.11 -7.80
CA THR A 350 18.20 -3.35 -6.94
C THR A 350 18.21 -1.90 -7.43
N MET A 351 18.19 -0.91 -6.54
CA MET A 351 18.38 0.50 -6.90
C MET A 351 19.66 0.76 -7.69
N SER A 352 20.57 -0.21 -7.71
CA SER A 352 21.82 -0.23 -8.48
C SER A 352 21.72 -0.91 -9.85
N ALA A 353 20.58 -1.57 -10.18
CA ALA A 353 20.44 -2.18 -11.51
C ALA A 353 20.02 -1.13 -12.55
N PRO A 354 20.83 -0.89 -13.59
CA PRO A 354 20.57 0.15 -14.58
C PRO A 354 19.43 -0.17 -15.55
N TYR A 355 18.77 -1.33 -15.44
CA TYR A 355 17.86 -1.83 -16.45
C TYR A 355 16.54 -2.30 -15.87
N MET A 356 15.50 -2.28 -16.72
CA MET A 356 14.15 -2.69 -16.45
C MET A 356 14.12 -4.03 -15.68
N THR A 357 13.51 -4.01 -14.53
CA THR A 357 13.22 -5.23 -13.78
C THR A 357 11.92 -5.82 -14.32
N PHE A 358 11.93 -7.09 -14.64
CA PHE A 358 10.76 -7.81 -15.15
C PHE A 358 10.62 -9.14 -14.45
N CYS A 359 9.44 -9.73 -14.53
CA CYS A 359 9.19 -11.03 -13.94
C CYS A 359 9.91 -12.12 -14.72
N SER A 360 10.56 -13.06 -14.02
CA SER A 360 11.25 -14.20 -14.67
C SER A 360 10.28 -15.19 -15.32
N VAL A 361 9.03 -15.22 -14.92
CA VAL A 361 8.01 -16.16 -15.41
C VAL A 361 6.92 -15.51 -16.26
N ASN A 362 6.78 -14.20 -16.18
CA ASN A 362 5.83 -13.44 -17.01
C ASN A 362 6.59 -12.58 -18.04
N PRO A 363 6.74 -13.07 -19.27
CA PRO A 363 7.55 -12.39 -20.29
C PRO A 363 6.89 -11.09 -20.80
N ILE A 364 5.58 -10.92 -20.61
CA ILE A 364 4.86 -9.72 -21.09
C ILE A 364 4.81 -8.60 -20.04
N GLN A 365 5.27 -8.85 -18.83
CA GLN A 365 5.30 -7.79 -17.82
C GLN A 365 6.17 -6.61 -18.29
N GLY A 366 5.59 -5.42 -18.27
CA GLY A 366 6.25 -4.20 -18.73
C GLY A 366 6.17 -3.92 -20.23
N ILE A 367 5.75 -4.88 -21.05
CA ILE A 367 5.57 -4.71 -22.50
C ILE A 367 4.16 -5.07 -22.97
N ALA A 368 3.22 -5.29 -22.06
CA ALA A 368 1.86 -5.69 -22.39
C ALA A 368 1.17 -4.71 -23.36
N HIS A 369 1.45 -3.40 -23.27
CA HIS A 369 0.97 -2.38 -24.18
C HIS A 369 1.44 -2.57 -25.64
N LYS A 370 2.54 -3.30 -25.84
CA LYS A 370 3.04 -3.65 -27.18
C LYS A 370 2.45 -4.96 -27.68
N VAL A 371 2.30 -5.94 -26.78
CA VAL A 371 1.82 -7.28 -27.13
C VAL A 371 0.33 -7.27 -27.44
N GLY A 372 -0.49 -6.50 -26.73
CA GLY A 372 -1.92 -6.36 -27.01
C GLY A 372 -2.23 -5.84 -28.42
N LYS A 373 -1.29 -5.12 -29.04
CA LYS A 373 -1.38 -4.69 -30.44
C LYS A 373 -0.93 -5.75 -31.46
N MET A 374 -0.39 -6.86 -30.99
CA MET A 374 0.13 -7.96 -31.84
C MET A 374 -0.79 -9.19 -31.84
N VAL A 375 -1.85 -9.19 -31.02
CA VAL A 375 -2.70 -10.36 -30.77
C VAL A 375 -4.16 -10.12 -31.25
N ASP A 376 -4.48 -8.93 -31.80
CA ASP A 376 -5.67 -8.68 -32.56
C ASP A 376 -5.41 -9.10 -34.03
#